data_d90ced50f60c65462c1ab50010a22672
#
_entry.id   d90ced50f60c65462c1ab50010a22672
#
_cell.length_a   1.000
_cell.length_b   1.000
_cell.length_c   1.000
_cell.angle_alpha   90.00
_cell.angle_beta   90.00
_cell.angle_gamma   90.00
#
_symmetry.space_group_name_H-M   'P 1'
#
loop_
_entity.id
_entity.type
_entity.pdbx_description
1 polymer ?
#
loop_
_entity_poly.entity_id
_entity_poly.type
_entity_poly.pdbx_seq_one_letter_code
_entity_poly.pdbx_strand_id
1 'polypeptide(L)'
;MGREPITSKYIEVRESEIHGTGVFARTKVPKGKKVIEYVGEKITKKESARRSIALIEKNGGSDTDGAVYIFEVNKRHDIDGNIPENTARFINHSCDPNCEPDVIKNRVWLISTRKIKNGEELSYNYGFDLDDYEKHECRCGAEECVGYITAEDNWPKLKKRLAKKKKKAKKSKKKAAKKPAKAKKEPTKKGKK
;
A
#
# COMPACT_ATOMS: atom_id res chain seq x y z
N MET A 1 26.61 4.65 -18.74
CA MET A 1 26.00 3.31 -18.97
C MET A 1 25.15 2.96 -17.77
N GLY A 2 23.82 2.82 -17.94
CA GLY A 2 22.92 2.38 -16.89
C GLY A 2 23.29 0.94 -16.50
N ARG A 3 23.14 0.62 -15.22
CA ARG A 3 23.31 -0.79 -14.75
C ARG A 3 22.10 -1.58 -15.21
N GLU A 4 22.30 -2.86 -15.49
CA GLU A 4 21.23 -3.79 -15.81
C GLU A 4 20.28 -3.99 -14.61
N PRO A 5 18.96 -4.17 -14.83
CA PRO A 5 18.02 -4.49 -13.77
C PRO A 5 18.45 -5.74 -12.99
N ILE A 6 18.34 -5.68 -11.66
CA ILE A 6 18.59 -6.85 -10.80
C ILE A 6 17.51 -7.88 -11.06
N THR A 7 17.91 -9.07 -11.46
CA THR A 7 17.01 -10.19 -11.71
C THR A 7 17.35 -11.40 -10.85
N SER A 8 16.48 -12.37 -10.85
CA SER A 8 16.66 -13.65 -10.19
C SER A 8 16.10 -14.77 -11.07
N LYS A 9 16.70 -15.95 -11.00
CA LYS A 9 16.17 -17.12 -11.71
C LYS A 9 14.75 -17.52 -11.29
N TYR A 10 14.29 -16.99 -10.18
CA TYR A 10 12.99 -17.31 -9.61
C TYR A 10 11.86 -16.41 -10.12
N ILE A 11 12.16 -15.28 -10.78
CA ILE A 11 11.16 -14.25 -11.04
C ILE A 11 11.03 -13.91 -12.52
N GLU A 12 9.86 -13.39 -12.86
CA GLU A 12 9.56 -12.66 -14.08
C GLU A 12 8.67 -11.45 -13.76
N VAL A 13 8.70 -10.43 -14.60
CA VAL A 13 7.90 -9.21 -14.45
C VAL A 13 6.83 -9.19 -15.53
N ARG A 14 5.58 -8.93 -15.14
CA ARG A 14 4.45 -8.82 -16.07
C ARG A 14 3.32 -7.97 -15.47
N GLU A 15 2.25 -7.72 -16.20
CA GLU A 15 1.04 -7.07 -15.68
C GLU A 15 0.44 -7.84 -14.50
N SER A 16 -0.08 -7.10 -13.51
CA SER A 16 -0.66 -7.61 -12.28
C SER A 16 -2.13 -7.23 -12.17
N GLU A 17 -2.95 -8.17 -11.70
CA GLU A 17 -4.35 -7.91 -11.36
C GLU A 17 -4.50 -7.10 -10.06
N ILE A 18 -3.47 -7.07 -9.21
CA ILE A 18 -3.47 -6.27 -7.98
C ILE A 18 -3.30 -4.79 -8.31
N HIS A 19 -2.19 -4.46 -8.99
CA HIS A 19 -1.89 -3.09 -9.42
C HIS A 19 -0.78 -3.07 -10.46
N GLY A 20 -1.04 -2.47 -11.63
CA GLY A 20 -0.06 -2.16 -12.68
C GLY A 20 0.86 -3.33 -13.03
N THR A 21 2.14 -3.19 -12.69
CA THR A 21 3.17 -4.21 -12.90
C THR A 21 3.37 -5.03 -11.64
N GLY A 22 3.56 -6.35 -11.79
CA GLY A 22 3.84 -7.29 -10.71
C GLY A 22 5.05 -8.16 -10.98
N VAL A 23 5.55 -8.81 -9.94
CA VAL A 23 6.63 -9.80 -10.01
C VAL A 23 6.06 -11.17 -9.71
N PHE A 24 6.32 -12.12 -10.59
CA PHE A 24 5.74 -13.47 -10.53
C PHE A 24 6.84 -14.52 -10.39
N ALA A 25 6.50 -15.63 -9.78
CA ALA A 25 7.40 -16.76 -9.68
C ALA A 25 7.52 -17.46 -11.05
N ARG A 26 8.68 -17.35 -11.70
CA ARG A 26 9.01 -18.04 -12.95
C ARG A 26 9.20 -19.55 -12.75
N THR A 27 9.55 -19.98 -11.54
CA THR A 27 9.70 -21.38 -11.14
C THR A 27 9.19 -21.55 -9.71
N LYS A 28 9.06 -22.79 -9.23
CA LYS A 28 8.77 -23.04 -7.81
C LYS A 28 9.84 -22.44 -6.92
N VAL A 29 9.44 -21.65 -5.90
CA VAL A 29 10.34 -21.08 -4.88
C VAL A 29 10.13 -21.82 -3.57
N PRO A 30 11.18 -22.45 -3.00
CA PRO A 30 11.09 -23.06 -1.68
C PRO A 30 10.87 -22.00 -0.57
N LYS A 31 10.30 -22.40 0.57
CA LYS A 31 10.24 -21.54 1.77
C LYS A 31 11.63 -21.15 2.24
N GLY A 32 11.76 -19.93 2.79
CA GLY A 32 13.03 -19.42 3.35
C GLY A 32 14.07 -19.02 2.31
N LYS A 33 13.66 -18.88 1.03
CA LYS A 33 14.59 -18.55 -0.05
C LYS A 33 14.69 -17.03 -0.22
N LYS A 34 15.93 -16.52 -0.30
CA LYS A 34 16.18 -15.17 -0.81
C LYS A 34 15.78 -15.14 -2.28
N VAL A 35 14.67 -14.48 -2.58
CA VAL A 35 14.11 -14.47 -3.93
C VAL A 35 14.79 -13.43 -4.79
N ILE A 36 14.84 -12.20 -4.28
CA ILE A 36 15.48 -11.05 -4.94
C ILE A 36 15.95 -10.04 -3.90
N GLU A 37 17.01 -9.31 -4.21
CA GLU A 37 17.45 -8.16 -3.43
C GLU A 37 16.65 -6.93 -3.82
N TYR A 38 16.24 -6.15 -2.81
CA TYR A 38 15.70 -4.82 -2.99
C TYR A 38 16.87 -3.83 -2.98
N VAL A 39 17.22 -3.33 -4.14
CA VAL A 39 18.36 -2.41 -4.32
C VAL A 39 17.90 -0.98 -4.43
N GLY A 40 18.80 -0.04 -4.15
CA GLY A 40 18.47 1.37 -4.25
C GLY A 40 19.62 2.27 -3.82
N GLU A 41 19.35 3.56 -3.82
CA GLU A 41 20.25 4.55 -3.27
C GLU A 41 20.20 4.50 -1.74
N LYS A 42 21.35 4.34 -1.10
CA LYS A 42 21.46 4.42 0.35
C LYS A 42 21.41 5.89 0.78
N ILE A 43 20.38 6.27 1.51
CA ILE A 43 20.11 7.63 1.96
C ILE A 43 20.05 7.74 3.47
N THR A 44 20.25 8.94 4.01
CA THR A 44 20.09 9.20 5.45
C THR A 44 18.60 9.30 5.81
N LYS A 45 18.25 9.12 7.09
CA LYS A 45 16.86 9.32 7.57
C LYS A 45 16.32 10.73 7.26
N LYS A 46 17.17 11.76 7.33
CA LYS A 46 16.79 13.13 6.97
C LYS A 46 16.43 13.26 5.49
N GLU A 47 17.24 12.67 4.61
CA GLU A 47 16.98 12.69 3.16
C GLU A 47 15.75 11.85 2.81
N SER A 48 15.55 10.72 3.47
CA SER A 48 14.36 9.88 3.34
C SER A 48 13.08 10.68 3.64
N ALA A 49 13.03 11.36 4.79
CA ALA A 49 11.91 12.22 5.15
C ALA A 49 11.67 13.33 4.12
N ARG A 50 12.73 13.99 3.63
CA ARG A 50 12.63 15.04 2.60
C ARG A 50 12.03 14.50 1.30
N ARG A 51 12.49 13.32 0.83
CA ARG A 51 11.99 12.70 -0.41
C ARG A 51 10.53 12.28 -0.27
N SER A 52 10.14 11.73 0.88
CA SER A 52 8.75 11.34 1.14
C SER A 52 7.81 12.56 1.09
N ILE A 53 8.17 13.67 1.73
CA ILE A 53 7.39 14.92 1.70
C ILE A 53 7.29 15.45 0.26
N ALA A 54 8.41 15.53 -0.47
CA ALA A 54 8.42 16.04 -1.85
C ALA A 54 7.54 15.20 -2.81
N LEU A 55 7.45 13.88 -2.58
CA LEU A 55 6.55 13.00 -3.33
C LEU A 55 5.07 13.32 -3.05
N ILE A 56 4.71 13.50 -1.78
CA ILE A 56 3.35 13.86 -1.36
C ILE A 56 2.94 15.21 -1.97
N GLU A 57 3.81 16.21 -1.91
CA GLU A 57 3.58 17.54 -2.49
C GLU A 57 3.41 17.47 -4.02
N LYS A 58 4.27 16.73 -4.71
CA LYS A 58 4.22 16.57 -6.18
C LYS A 58 2.92 15.92 -6.65
N ASN A 59 2.37 15.01 -5.86
CA ASN A 59 1.12 14.29 -6.16
C ASN A 59 -0.13 15.03 -5.64
N GLY A 60 -0.04 16.35 -5.39
CA GLY A 60 -1.17 17.18 -4.94
C GLY A 60 -1.70 16.80 -3.56
N GLY A 61 -0.84 16.26 -2.71
CA GLY A 61 -1.20 15.76 -1.38
C GLY A 61 -1.89 14.40 -1.40
N SER A 62 -2.00 13.78 -2.58
CA SER A 62 -2.53 12.43 -2.73
C SER A 62 -1.39 11.42 -2.77
N ASP A 63 -1.41 10.49 -1.83
CA ASP A 63 -0.47 9.39 -1.75
C ASP A 63 -0.89 8.20 -2.65
N THR A 64 -1.93 8.41 -3.49
CA THR A 64 -2.58 7.34 -4.26
C THR A 64 -1.73 6.77 -5.40
N ASP A 65 -0.77 7.55 -5.92
CA ASP A 65 0.28 7.07 -6.85
C ASP A 65 1.62 6.88 -6.11
N GLY A 66 1.58 6.99 -4.78
CA GLY A 66 2.73 7.03 -3.91
C GLY A 66 3.37 5.67 -3.73
N ALA A 67 4.06 5.26 -4.74
CA ALA A 67 5.08 4.28 -4.60
C ALA A 67 6.19 4.83 -3.70
N VAL A 68 5.99 4.73 -2.38
CA VAL A 68 7.08 4.95 -1.42
C VAL A 68 8.02 3.76 -1.52
N TYR A 69 9.07 3.92 -2.31
CA TYR A 69 10.09 2.88 -2.53
C TYR A 69 11.19 2.89 -1.46
N ILE A 70 10.88 3.40 -0.25
CA ILE A 70 11.88 3.56 0.81
C ILE A 70 11.78 2.42 1.81
N PHE A 71 12.88 1.70 1.99
CA PHE A 71 13.04 0.66 3.01
C PHE A 71 14.00 1.10 4.11
N GLU A 72 13.61 0.86 5.36
CA GLU A 72 14.53 1.01 6.48
C GLU A 72 15.61 -0.08 6.47
N VAL A 73 16.88 0.32 6.48
CA VAL A 73 18.02 -0.60 6.57
C VAL A 73 18.54 -0.69 8.00
N ASN A 74 18.64 0.46 8.66
CA ASN A 74 19.07 0.56 10.05
C ASN A 74 18.71 1.94 10.60
N LYS A 75 19.05 2.19 11.88
CA LYS A 75 18.76 3.47 12.56
C LYS A 75 19.30 4.73 11.88
N ARG A 76 20.26 4.62 10.96
CA ARG A 76 20.93 5.75 10.30
C ARG A 76 20.55 5.91 8.84
N HIS A 77 20.21 4.82 8.17
CA HIS A 77 20.06 4.78 6.73
C HIS A 77 18.82 4.02 6.29
N ASP A 78 18.27 4.49 5.18
CA ASP A 78 17.26 3.85 4.37
C ASP A 78 17.83 3.53 2.98
N ILE A 79 17.10 2.71 2.21
CA ILE A 79 17.31 2.52 0.78
C ILE A 79 16.11 3.11 0.06
N ASP A 80 16.37 4.04 -0.87
CA ASP A 80 15.39 4.50 -1.84
C ASP A 80 15.51 3.64 -3.11
N GLY A 81 14.53 2.76 -3.28
CA GLY A 81 14.48 1.80 -4.39
C GLY A 81 13.85 2.36 -5.66
N ASN A 82 13.60 3.66 -5.75
CA ASN A 82 13.06 4.27 -6.96
C ASN A 82 14.13 4.48 -8.04
N ILE A 83 14.75 3.39 -8.43
CA ILE A 83 15.76 3.32 -9.49
C ILE A 83 15.40 2.26 -10.52
N PRO A 84 15.77 2.42 -11.79
CA PRO A 84 15.45 1.46 -12.85
C PRO A 84 15.96 0.04 -12.59
N GLU A 85 17.10 -0.08 -11.93
CA GLU A 85 17.76 -1.34 -11.63
C GLU A 85 17.03 -2.19 -10.60
N ASN A 86 16.11 -1.60 -9.82
CA ASN A 86 15.38 -2.28 -8.77
C ASN A 86 14.13 -2.99 -9.28
N THR A 87 14.25 -4.20 -9.77
CA THR A 87 13.10 -5.02 -10.19
C THR A 87 12.17 -5.34 -9.02
N ALA A 88 12.70 -5.47 -7.79
CA ALA A 88 11.89 -5.78 -6.60
C ALA A 88 10.87 -4.68 -6.26
N ARG A 89 11.01 -3.46 -6.78
CA ARG A 89 10.05 -2.36 -6.60
C ARG A 89 8.66 -2.66 -7.18
N PHE A 90 8.56 -3.62 -8.08
CA PHE A 90 7.31 -4.05 -8.69
C PHE A 90 6.59 -5.16 -7.91
N ILE A 91 7.14 -5.63 -6.79
CA ILE A 91 6.46 -6.59 -5.93
C ILE A 91 5.33 -5.88 -5.20
N ASN A 92 4.09 -6.30 -5.44
CA ASN A 92 2.90 -5.68 -4.90
C ASN A 92 2.64 -6.02 -3.42
N HIS A 93 1.79 -5.22 -2.77
CA HIS A 93 1.34 -5.49 -1.40
C HIS A 93 0.29 -6.60 -1.37
N SER A 94 0.34 -7.43 -0.32
CA SER A 94 -0.77 -8.29 0.07
C SER A 94 -0.97 -8.32 1.58
N CYS A 95 -2.23 -8.50 2.00
CA CYS A 95 -2.57 -8.80 3.39
C CYS A 95 -2.31 -10.28 3.77
N ASP A 96 -2.14 -11.17 2.76
CA ASP A 96 -1.68 -12.56 2.93
C ASP A 96 -0.43 -12.76 2.02
N PRO A 97 0.73 -12.22 2.44
CA PRO A 97 1.92 -12.19 1.61
C PRO A 97 2.64 -13.55 1.57
N ASN A 98 3.31 -13.82 0.45
CA ASN A 98 4.17 -14.98 0.29
C ASN A 98 5.67 -14.67 0.41
N CYS A 99 6.00 -13.40 0.59
CA CYS A 99 7.35 -12.95 0.90
C CYS A 99 7.34 -11.97 2.08
N GLU A 100 8.49 -11.84 2.72
CA GLU A 100 8.77 -10.82 3.73
C GLU A 100 10.11 -10.15 3.45
N PRO A 101 10.27 -8.85 3.72
CA PRO A 101 11.56 -8.19 3.65
C PRO A 101 12.38 -8.51 4.89
N ASP A 102 13.67 -8.77 4.70
CA ASP A 102 14.64 -8.94 5.80
C ASP A 102 15.94 -8.20 5.48
N VAL A 103 16.57 -7.62 6.51
CA VAL A 103 17.81 -6.87 6.38
C VAL A 103 18.99 -7.73 6.80
N ILE A 104 19.70 -8.26 5.82
CA ILE A 104 20.86 -9.12 6.02
C ILE A 104 22.12 -8.40 5.59
N LYS A 105 23.03 -8.13 6.53
CA LYS A 105 24.30 -7.41 6.28
C LYS A 105 24.11 -6.07 5.56
N ASN A 106 23.16 -5.26 6.04
CA ASN A 106 22.76 -3.96 5.46
C ASN A 106 22.25 -4.03 4.00
N ARG A 107 21.74 -5.17 3.57
CA ARG A 107 21.06 -5.37 2.28
C ARG A 107 19.66 -5.88 2.54
N VAL A 108 18.67 -5.35 1.82
CA VAL A 108 17.27 -5.74 1.94
C VAL A 108 16.99 -6.89 0.98
N TRP A 109 16.46 -7.99 1.49
CA TRP A 109 16.10 -9.18 0.72
C TRP A 109 14.64 -9.49 0.85
N LEU A 110 13.97 -9.81 -0.23
CA LEU A 110 12.64 -10.43 -0.19
C LEU A 110 12.85 -11.95 -0.03
N ILE A 111 12.31 -12.48 1.08
CA ILE A 111 12.46 -13.90 1.47
C ILE A 111 11.08 -14.55 1.43
N SER A 112 10.99 -15.71 0.78
CA SER A 112 9.74 -16.46 0.73
C SER A 112 9.33 -17.01 2.11
N THR A 113 8.13 -16.68 2.58
CA THR A 113 7.56 -17.14 3.86
C THR A 113 6.97 -18.55 3.78
N ARG A 114 6.61 -18.96 2.57
CA ARG A 114 6.08 -20.28 2.22
C ARG A 114 6.61 -20.75 0.87
N LYS A 115 6.27 -21.97 0.48
CA LYS A 115 6.49 -22.41 -0.90
C LYS A 115 5.60 -21.60 -1.85
N ILE A 116 6.20 -21.05 -2.90
CA ILE A 116 5.51 -20.29 -3.94
C ILE A 116 5.46 -21.14 -5.21
N LYS A 117 4.30 -21.22 -5.83
CA LYS A 117 4.09 -22.01 -7.06
C LYS A 117 4.60 -21.24 -8.29
N ASN A 118 4.93 -21.96 -9.36
CA ASN A 118 5.19 -21.34 -10.65
C ASN A 118 3.96 -20.51 -11.10
N GLY A 119 4.18 -19.29 -11.59
CA GLY A 119 3.14 -18.38 -12.05
C GLY A 119 2.43 -17.61 -10.93
N GLU A 120 2.73 -17.88 -9.65
CA GLU A 120 2.16 -17.15 -8.51
C GLU A 120 2.79 -15.76 -8.37
N GLU A 121 1.99 -14.73 -8.14
CA GLU A 121 2.49 -13.38 -7.89
C GLU A 121 3.18 -13.30 -6.53
N LEU A 122 4.35 -12.68 -6.50
CA LEU A 122 5.07 -12.37 -5.27
C LEU A 122 4.46 -11.13 -4.63
N SER A 123 4.30 -11.18 -3.32
CA SER A 123 3.78 -10.05 -2.55
C SER A 123 4.41 -9.99 -1.16
N TYR A 124 4.45 -8.80 -0.58
CA TYR A 124 4.84 -8.60 0.82
C TYR A 124 3.96 -7.53 1.47
N ASN A 125 3.89 -7.52 2.80
CA ASN A 125 3.19 -6.45 3.51
C ASN A 125 4.08 -5.20 3.54
N TYR A 126 3.58 -4.08 2.99
CA TYR A 126 4.33 -2.82 2.93
C TYR A 126 4.57 -2.18 4.30
N GLY A 127 3.81 -2.59 5.32
CA GLY A 127 4.03 -2.18 6.70
C GLY A 127 3.69 -0.72 6.99
N PHE A 128 2.78 -0.09 6.23
CA PHE A 128 2.43 1.31 6.42
C PHE A 128 1.80 1.59 7.78
N ASP A 129 1.98 2.81 8.27
CA ASP A 129 1.36 3.30 9.49
C ASP A 129 -0.16 3.52 9.33
N LEU A 130 -0.83 3.81 10.45
CA LEU A 130 -2.26 4.10 10.48
C LEU A 130 -2.61 5.58 10.25
N ASP A 131 -1.65 6.45 10.12
CA ASP A 131 -1.94 7.88 10.13
C ASP A 131 -2.70 8.30 8.87
N ASP A 132 -2.29 7.80 7.72
CA ASP A 132 -2.89 8.09 6.42
C ASP A 132 -3.54 6.87 5.74
N TYR A 133 -3.91 5.84 6.51
CA TYR A 133 -4.40 4.57 5.96
C TYR A 133 -5.55 4.73 4.95
N GLU A 134 -6.35 5.78 5.08
CA GLU A 134 -7.51 6.04 4.19
C GLU A 134 -7.10 6.37 2.76
N LYS A 135 -5.85 6.77 2.56
CA LYS A 135 -5.27 7.04 1.25
C LYS A 135 -4.72 5.78 0.57
N HIS A 136 -4.55 4.70 1.32
CA HIS A 136 -3.91 3.46 0.88
C HIS A 136 -4.90 2.29 0.84
N GLU A 137 -5.86 2.33 -0.09
CA GLU A 137 -6.80 1.23 -0.28
C GLU A 137 -6.07 -0.02 -0.79
N CYS A 138 -6.35 -1.17 -0.15
CA CYS A 138 -5.79 -2.45 -0.55
C CYS A 138 -6.71 -3.17 -1.53
N ARG A 139 -6.13 -3.69 -2.62
CA ARG A 139 -6.81 -4.46 -3.67
C ARG A 139 -6.22 -5.86 -3.83
N CYS A 140 -5.53 -6.39 -2.81
CA CYS A 140 -4.80 -7.66 -2.92
C CYS A 140 -5.67 -8.90 -3.13
N GLY A 141 -6.99 -8.81 -2.93
CA GLY A 141 -7.91 -9.93 -3.12
C GLY A 141 -7.81 -11.06 -2.08
N ALA A 142 -6.94 -10.94 -1.05
CA ALA A 142 -6.82 -11.95 -0.01
C ALA A 142 -8.11 -12.06 0.81
N GLU A 143 -8.45 -13.26 1.29
CA GLU A 143 -9.65 -13.52 2.08
C GLU A 143 -9.68 -12.69 3.37
N GLU A 144 -8.54 -12.56 4.03
CA GLU A 144 -8.39 -11.78 5.27
C GLU A 144 -8.06 -10.31 5.04
N CYS A 145 -8.22 -9.81 3.82
CA CYS A 145 -7.89 -8.43 3.47
C CYS A 145 -8.63 -7.43 4.37
N VAL A 146 -7.87 -6.54 5.00
CA VAL A 146 -8.42 -5.50 5.90
C VAL A 146 -8.89 -4.26 5.15
N GLY A 147 -8.77 -4.24 3.81
CA GLY A 147 -9.22 -3.15 2.92
C GLY A 147 -8.24 -1.98 2.79
N TYR A 148 -7.14 -2.00 3.53
CA TYR A 148 -6.14 -0.93 3.50
C TYR A 148 -4.73 -1.51 3.65
N ILE A 149 -3.74 -0.83 3.05
CA ILE A 149 -2.32 -1.17 3.17
C ILE A 149 -1.82 -0.65 4.52
N THR A 150 -1.54 -1.55 5.46
CA THR A 150 -0.99 -1.21 6.78
C THR A 150 -0.29 -2.42 7.41
N ALA A 151 0.61 -2.15 8.34
CA ALA A 151 1.29 -3.18 9.11
C ALA A 151 0.28 -4.10 9.83
N GLU A 152 0.56 -5.39 9.88
CA GLU A 152 -0.32 -6.40 10.50
C GLU A 152 -0.62 -6.08 11.97
N ASP A 153 0.37 -5.63 12.72
CA ASP A 153 0.23 -5.20 14.12
C ASP A 153 -0.81 -4.08 14.31
N ASN A 154 -1.10 -3.34 13.25
CA ASN A 154 -2.08 -2.28 13.25
C ASN A 154 -3.52 -2.74 12.98
N TRP A 155 -3.73 -3.96 12.46
CA TRP A 155 -5.05 -4.45 12.08
C TRP A 155 -6.11 -4.42 13.18
N PRO A 156 -5.82 -4.76 14.45
CA PRO A 156 -6.82 -4.64 15.52
C PRO A 156 -7.28 -3.20 15.74
N LYS A 157 -6.36 -2.23 15.63
CA LYS A 157 -6.66 -0.80 15.76
C LYS A 157 -7.47 -0.31 14.56
N LEU A 158 -7.10 -0.70 13.35
CA LEU A 158 -7.80 -0.39 12.11
C LEU A 158 -9.25 -0.90 12.14
N LYS A 159 -9.45 -2.17 12.45
CA LYS A 159 -10.79 -2.78 12.56
C LYS A 159 -11.69 -2.02 13.55
N LYS A 160 -11.14 -1.57 14.68
CA LYS A 160 -11.86 -0.71 15.66
C LYS A 160 -12.21 0.67 15.07
N ARG A 161 -11.27 1.33 14.34
CA ARG A 161 -11.53 2.63 13.68
C ARG A 161 -12.66 2.50 12.64
N LEU A 162 -12.62 1.48 11.80
CA LEU A 162 -13.62 1.21 10.76
C LEU A 162 -15.01 0.92 11.35
N ALA A 163 -15.09 0.11 12.42
CA ALA A 163 -16.35 -0.16 13.11
C ALA A 163 -16.98 1.11 13.70
N LYS A 164 -16.18 2.01 14.29
CA LYS A 164 -16.65 3.31 14.79
C LYS A 164 -17.18 4.20 13.65
N LYS A 165 -16.48 4.26 12.50
CA LYS A 165 -16.94 5.02 11.31
C LYS A 165 -18.28 4.48 10.79
N LYS A 166 -18.43 3.18 10.64
CA LYS A 166 -19.69 2.54 10.21
C LYS A 166 -20.86 2.88 11.16
N LYS A 167 -20.63 2.88 12.48
CA LYS A 167 -21.66 3.26 13.48
C LYS A 167 -22.05 4.74 13.37
N LYS A 168 -21.06 5.65 13.19
CA LYS A 168 -21.34 7.09 12.99
C LYS A 168 -22.13 7.35 11.70
N ALA A 169 -21.74 6.73 10.60
CA ALA A 169 -22.43 6.85 9.31
C ALA A 169 -23.88 6.33 9.36
N LYS A 170 -24.13 5.21 10.05
CA LYS A 170 -25.50 4.70 10.28
C LYS A 170 -26.36 5.67 11.12
N LYS A 171 -25.76 6.30 12.15
CA LYS A 171 -26.47 7.29 12.99
C LYS A 171 -26.81 8.57 12.21
N SER A 172 -25.89 9.07 11.37
CA SER A 172 -26.14 10.27 10.55
C SER A 172 -27.23 10.03 9.51
N LYS A 173 -27.22 8.88 8.81
CA LYS A 173 -28.29 8.50 7.88
C LYS A 173 -29.64 8.39 8.55
N LYS A 174 -29.73 7.80 9.76
CA LYS A 174 -31.00 7.74 10.53
C LYS A 174 -31.48 9.11 10.98
N LYS A 175 -30.58 10.07 11.31
CA LYS A 175 -30.96 11.45 11.65
C LYS A 175 -31.46 12.24 10.43
N ALA A 176 -30.82 12.04 9.26
CA ALA A 176 -31.22 12.68 8.02
C ALA A 176 -32.63 12.21 7.57
N ALA A 177 -32.89 10.89 7.67
CA ALA A 177 -34.23 10.34 7.33
C ALA A 177 -35.37 10.75 8.28
N LYS A 178 -35.06 11.24 9.49
CA LYS A 178 -36.06 11.70 10.47
C LYS A 178 -36.34 13.21 10.43
N LYS A 179 -35.68 14.00 9.55
CA LYS A 179 -36.03 15.42 9.37
C LYS A 179 -37.22 15.53 8.45
N PRO A 180 -38.43 16.01 8.93
CA PRO A 180 -39.60 16.23 8.07
C PRO A 180 -39.27 17.34 7.07
N ALA A 181 -39.69 17.16 5.82
CA ALA A 181 -39.64 18.19 4.80
C ALA A 181 -40.45 19.39 5.28
N LYS A 182 -39.79 20.54 5.52
CA LYS A 182 -40.52 21.81 5.75
C LYS A 182 -41.33 22.13 4.49
N ALA A 183 -42.65 22.05 4.60
CA ALA A 183 -43.57 22.47 3.56
C ALA A 183 -43.28 23.92 3.18
N LYS A 184 -42.98 24.16 1.92
CA LYS A 184 -42.95 25.53 1.35
C LYS A 184 -44.33 26.08 1.37
N LYS A 185 -44.62 27.08 2.23
CA LYS A 185 -45.82 27.90 2.12
C LYS A 185 -45.69 28.77 0.88
N GLU A 186 -46.54 28.56 -0.09
CA GLU A 186 -46.73 29.48 -1.21
C GLU A 186 -47.31 30.84 -0.69
N PRO A 187 -46.83 31.98 -1.21
CA PRO A 187 -47.39 33.25 -0.88
C PRO A 187 -48.71 33.46 -1.66
N THR A 188 -49.81 33.53 -0.96
CA THR A 188 -51.15 33.94 -1.50
C THR A 188 -51.07 35.36 -2.05
N LYS A 189 -51.26 35.52 -3.37
CA LYS A 189 -51.48 36.84 -4.00
C LYS A 189 -52.83 37.38 -3.55
N LYS A 190 -52.80 38.43 -2.75
CA LYS A 190 -54.03 39.29 -2.53
C LYS A 190 -54.27 40.14 -3.76
N GLY A 191 -55.34 39.88 -4.43
CA GLY A 191 -55.91 40.80 -5.46
C GLY A 191 -56.30 42.15 -4.89
N LYS A 192 -55.95 43.20 -5.62
CA LYS A 192 -56.53 44.52 -5.42
C LYS A 192 -57.65 44.73 -6.46
N LYS A 193 -58.85 45.11 -5.92
CA LYS A 193 -59.86 45.82 -6.67
C LYS A 193 -59.40 47.26 -6.87
#